data_dc4d5ff288481ffc37564bdef243f5ed
#
_entry.id   dc4d5ff288481ffc37564bdef243f5ed
#
_cell.length_a   1.000
_cell.length_b   1.000
_cell.length_c   1.000
_cell.angle_alpha   90.00
_cell.angle_beta   90.00
_cell.angle_gamma   90.00
#
_symmetry.space_group_name_H-M   'P 1'
#
loop_
_entity.id
_entity.type
_entity.pdbx_description
1 polymer ?
#
loop_
_entity_poly.entity_id
_entity_poly.type
_entity_poly.pdbx_seq_one_letter_code
_entity_poly.pdbx_strand_id
1 'polypeptide(L)'
;MKKECLAMLLAGGQGSRLYVLTENMAKPAVPFGGKFRIIDFPLSNCANSGIDTIGVLTQYRPLELNRYIGNGQPWDLDRSDGGVHILPPYQSAKGATWFKGTANAIYQNIGFVDMYDPDYVLILSGDHIYKMDYAAMLAHHKRVHADCTIAVMEVPWDEASRFGIMNVDGEDTITEFEEKPKQPRSNLASMGIYVFSWKKLRAYLIADENDAGSSNDFGKNIIPAMLNAGEKMSAYRFEGYWKDVGTLDSLWDANMDMLAQGSGLNLLDKDWPIYARAESEPVSYTHLTLPTKLEV
;
A
#
# COMPACT_ATOMS: atom_id res chain seq x y z
N MET A 1 -18.15 0.44 -15.85
CA MET A 1 -18.90 1.55 -15.19
C MET A 1 -17.87 2.53 -14.65
N LYS A 2 -18.10 3.84 -14.77
CA LYS A 2 -17.12 4.85 -14.28
C LYS A 2 -17.00 4.77 -12.76
N LYS A 3 -15.77 4.78 -12.24
CA LYS A 3 -15.47 4.86 -10.82
C LYS A 3 -14.85 6.23 -10.51
N GLU A 4 -15.16 6.82 -9.37
CA GLU A 4 -14.51 8.09 -8.97
C GLU A 4 -13.02 7.86 -8.68
N CYS A 5 -12.73 6.81 -7.91
CA CYS A 5 -11.38 6.42 -7.52
C CYS A 5 -11.23 4.89 -7.58
N LEU A 6 -10.07 4.41 -7.98
CA LEU A 6 -9.67 3.03 -7.80
C LEU A 6 -8.27 2.95 -7.18
N ALA A 7 -7.93 1.82 -6.58
CA ALA A 7 -6.63 1.62 -5.97
C ALA A 7 -5.74 0.70 -6.82
N MET A 8 -4.45 1.04 -6.88
CA MET A 8 -3.39 0.21 -7.46
C MET A 8 -2.40 -0.14 -6.37
N LEU A 9 -2.39 -1.40 -5.96
CA LEU A 9 -1.62 -1.90 -4.83
C LEU A 9 -0.35 -2.59 -5.31
N LEU A 10 0.80 -1.99 -5.02
CA LEU A 10 2.13 -2.50 -5.38
C LEU A 10 2.53 -3.65 -4.44
N ALA A 11 2.40 -4.87 -4.91
CA ALA A 11 2.64 -6.10 -4.14
C ALA A 11 3.72 -7.00 -4.78
N GLY A 12 4.53 -6.46 -5.69
CA GLY A 12 5.51 -7.20 -6.50
C GLY A 12 6.95 -7.21 -5.97
N GLY A 13 7.22 -6.58 -4.83
CA GLY A 13 8.57 -6.45 -4.28
C GLY A 13 9.18 -7.78 -3.82
N GLN A 14 10.51 -7.93 -4.00
CA GLN A 14 11.27 -9.15 -3.69
C GLN A 14 11.34 -9.47 -2.19
N GLY A 15 11.30 -8.43 -1.33
CA GLY A 15 11.35 -8.59 0.13
C GLY A 15 12.65 -9.22 0.66
N SER A 16 13.74 -9.11 -0.07
CA SER A 16 15.03 -9.80 0.22
C SER A 16 15.56 -9.55 1.64
N ARG A 17 15.20 -8.42 2.27
CA ARG A 17 15.61 -8.08 3.64
C ARG A 17 14.84 -8.86 4.74
N LEU A 18 13.83 -9.65 4.37
CA LEU A 18 13.13 -10.57 5.26
C LEU A 18 13.65 -12.01 5.15
N TYR A 19 14.70 -12.22 4.35
CA TYR A 19 15.45 -13.47 4.20
C TYR A 19 14.54 -14.71 4.03
N VAL A 20 14.63 -15.66 4.95
CA VAL A 20 13.88 -16.93 4.94
C VAL A 20 12.37 -16.76 4.88
N LEU A 21 11.80 -15.67 5.43
CA LEU A 21 10.37 -15.43 5.42
C LEU A 21 9.83 -15.15 4.00
N THR A 22 10.69 -14.66 3.11
CA THR A 22 10.31 -14.34 1.71
C THR A 22 10.97 -15.23 0.69
N GLU A 23 11.61 -16.32 1.12
CA GLU A 23 12.21 -17.29 0.21
C GLU A 23 11.19 -17.94 -0.72
N ASN A 24 10.00 -18.27 -0.21
CA ASN A 24 8.94 -18.96 -0.93
C ASN A 24 7.64 -18.16 -1.10
N MET A 25 7.56 -16.95 -0.55
CA MET A 25 6.36 -16.12 -0.65
C MET A 25 6.70 -14.64 -0.86
N ALA A 26 5.78 -13.89 -1.45
CA ALA A 26 5.89 -12.43 -1.57
C ALA A 26 5.78 -11.76 -0.19
N LYS A 27 6.51 -10.62 0.02
CA LYS A 27 6.48 -9.87 1.28
C LYS A 27 5.05 -9.56 1.78
N PRO A 28 4.09 -9.13 0.93
CA PRO A 28 2.72 -8.86 1.39
C PRO A 28 1.98 -10.09 1.96
N ALA A 29 2.42 -11.30 1.62
CA ALA A 29 1.84 -12.54 2.12
C ALA A 29 2.42 -12.99 3.48
N VAL A 30 3.43 -12.31 4.01
CA VAL A 30 4.08 -12.66 5.28
C VAL A 30 3.06 -12.50 6.42
N PRO A 31 2.93 -13.52 7.31
CA PRO A 31 2.05 -13.45 8.47
C PRO A 31 2.42 -12.31 9.44
N PHE A 32 1.39 -11.72 10.04
CA PHE A 32 1.51 -10.66 11.03
C PHE A 32 0.44 -10.82 12.11
N GLY A 33 0.83 -10.63 13.37
CA GLY A 33 -0.11 -10.62 14.49
C GLY A 33 -0.87 -11.92 14.71
N GLY A 34 -0.34 -13.05 14.27
CA GLY A 34 -0.91 -14.39 14.46
C GLY A 34 -2.12 -14.72 13.58
N LYS A 35 -2.85 -13.72 13.09
CA LYS A 35 -4.10 -13.89 12.33
C LYS A 35 -4.03 -13.28 10.94
N PHE A 36 -3.31 -12.18 10.80
CA PHE A 36 -3.29 -11.36 9.59
C PHE A 36 -2.08 -11.67 8.72
N ARG A 37 -2.13 -11.17 7.48
CA ARG A 37 -0.97 -10.97 6.60
C ARG A 37 -0.81 -9.48 6.33
N ILE A 38 0.37 -9.04 5.92
CA ILE A 38 0.65 -7.62 5.67
C ILE A 38 -0.36 -7.03 4.67
N ILE A 39 -0.74 -7.78 3.64
CA ILE A 39 -1.69 -7.37 2.61
C ILE A 39 -3.11 -7.06 3.13
N ASP A 40 -3.49 -7.62 4.29
CA ASP A 40 -4.83 -7.42 4.86
C ASP A 40 -5.06 -5.96 5.25
N PHE A 41 -4.02 -5.24 5.63
CA PHE A 41 -4.11 -3.84 6.05
C PHE A 41 -4.53 -2.92 4.89
N PRO A 42 -3.81 -2.83 3.77
CA PRO A 42 -4.22 -1.98 2.66
C PRO A 42 -5.54 -2.43 2.02
N LEU A 43 -5.84 -3.74 1.93
CA LEU A 43 -7.12 -4.21 1.42
C LEU A 43 -8.29 -3.82 2.34
N SER A 44 -8.13 -3.99 3.66
CA SER A 44 -9.14 -3.58 4.64
C SER A 44 -9.34 -2.07 4.65
N ASN A 45 -8.25 -1.28 4.58
CA ASN A 45 -8.35 0.16 4.48
C ASN A 45 -9.10 0.60 3.22
N CYS A 46 -8.90 -0.07 2.06
CA CYS A 46 -9.69 0.19 0.85
C CYS A 46 -11.17 -0.09 1.08
N ALA A 47 -11.50 -1.28 1.61
CA ALA A 47 -12.88 -1.68 1.87
C ALA A 47 -13.58 -0.70 2.83
N ASN A 48 -12.93 -0.37 3.96
CA ASN A 48 -13.45 0.57 4.96
C ASN A 48 -13.59 2.00 4.41
N SER A 49 -12.75 2.39 3.45
CA SER A 49 -12.81 3.70 2.78
C SER A 49 -13.78 3.74 1.60
N GLY A 50 -14.51 2.65 1.32
CA GLY A 50 -15.44 2.57 0.19
C GLY A 50 -14.78 2.50 -1.19
N ILE A 51 -13.48 2.19 -1.27
CA ILE A 51 -12.76 1.95 -2.52
C ILE A 51 -12.91 0.46 -2.87
N ASP A 52 -13.79 0.18 -3.80
CA ASP A 52 -14.25 -1.16 -4.13
C ASP A 52 -13.59 -1.78 -5.37
N THR A 53 -12.67 -1.08 -6.03
CA THR A 53 -11.97 -1.54 -7.23
C THR A 53 -10.48 -1.44 -7.01
N ILE A 54 -9.80 -2.58 -6.99
CA ILE A 54 -8.38 -2.65 -6.60
C ILE A 54 -7.63 -3.54 -7.59
N GLY A 55 -6.60 -2.98 -8.23
CA GLY A 55 -5.62 -3.74 -8.98
C GLY A 55 -4.41 -4.09 -8.10
N VAL A 56 -4.16 -5.37 -7.84
CA VAL A 56 -3.00 -5.83 -7.07
C VAL A 56 -1.90 -6.27 -8.02
N LEU A 57 -0.80 -5.51 -8.08
CA LEU A 57 0.32 -5.76 -8.97
C LEU A 57 1.30 -6.75 -8.31
N THR A 58 1.29 -7.99 -8.79
CA THR A 58 2.12 -9.07 -8.25
C THR A 58 3.22 -9.45 -9.23
N GLN A 59 4.40 -9.79 -8.75
CA GLN A 59 5.51 -10.19 -9.61
C GLN A 59 6.37 -11.28 -8.99
N TYR A 60 6.94 -11.04 -7.81
CA TYR A 60 7.83 -11.96 -7.13
C TYR A 60 7.06 -12.98 -6.28
N ARG A 61 7.32 -14.29 -6.48
CA ARG A 61 6.70 -15.38 -5.71
C ARG A 61 5.17 -15.20 -5.51
N PRO A 62 4.39 -15.00 -6.59
CA PRO A 62 2.99 -14.55 -6.47
C PRO A 62 2.02 -15.65 -6.02
N LEU A 63 2.40 -16.93 -6.10
CA LEU A 63 1.46 -18.06 -5.96
C LEU A 63 0.69 -18.00 -4.62
N GLU A 64 1.42 -17.89 -3.52
CA GLU A 64 0.81 -17.89 -2.19
C GLU A 64 -0.03 -16.62 -1.95
N LEU A 65 0.47 -15.46 -2.40
CA LEU A 65 -0.27 -14.20 -2.32
C LEU A 65 -1.56 -14.24 -3.14
N ASN A 66 -1.49 -14.71 -4.39
CA ASN A 66 -2.65 -14.80 -5.27
C ASN A 66 -3.70 -15.78 -4.72
N ARG A 67 -3.25 -16.92 -4.17
CA ARG A 67 -4.11 -17.90 -3.50
C ARG A 67 -4.80 -17.30 -2.27
N TYR A 68 -4.07 -16.53 -1.48
CA TYR A 68 -4.58 -15.89 -0.28
C TYR A 68 -5.64 -14.83 -0.60
N ILE A 69 -5.35 -13.93 -1.52
CA ILE A 69 -6.30 -12.89 -1.96
C ILE A 69 -7.55 -13.53 -2.61
N GLY A 70 -7.34 -14.54 -3.46
CA GLY A 70 -8.43 -15.19 -4.19
C GLY A 70 -9.24 -14.17 -5.01
N ASN A 71 -10.56 -14.17 -4.80
CA ASN A 71 -11.50 -13.21 -5.41
C ASN A 71 -11.80 -11.99 -4.52
N GLY A 72 -11.16 -11.87 -3.36
CA GLY A 72 -11.36 -10.73 -2.46
C GLY A 72 -12.51 -10.86 -1.46
N GLN A 73 -13.16 -12.01 -1.39
CA GLN A 73 -14.32 -12.25 -0.52
C GLN A 73 -14.09 -11.90 0.97
N PRO A 74 -12.92 -12.15 1.58
CA PRO A 74 -12.69 -11.78 2.98
C PRO A 74 -12.82 -10.28 3.28
N TRP A 75 -12.60 -9.43 2.28
CA TRP A 75 -12.65 -7.96 2.38
C TRP A 75 -13.91 -7.36 1.74
N ASP A 76 -14.93 -8.17 1.38
CA ASP A 76 -16.11 -7.74 0.61
C ASP A 76 -15.74 -7.10 -0.75
N LEU A 77 -14.69 -7.64 -1.38
CA LEU A 77 -14.14 -7.17 -2.66
C LEU A 77 -14.36 -8.18 -3.81
N ASP A 78 -15.34 -9.09 -3.68
CA ASP A 78 -15.74 -10.08 -4.70
C ASP A 78 -16.94 -9.58 -5.52
N ARG A 79 -16.97 -8.29 -5.82
CA ARG A 79 -18.09 -7.63 -6.49
C ARG A 79 -18.11 -7.91 -7.99
N SER A 80 -19.30 -7.95 -8.58
CA SER A 80 -19.48 -8.13 -10.03
C SER A 80 -19.03 -6.91 -10.87
N ASP A 81 -19.02 -5.71 -10.25
CA ASP A 81 -18.57 -4.46 -10.86
C ASP A 81 -17.52 -3.82 -9.97
N GLY A 82 -16.27 -4.03 -10.30
CA GLY A 82 -15.11 -3.69 -9.47
C GLY A 82 -14.52 -4.93 -8.83
N GLY A 83 -14.21 -4.84 -7.51
CA GLY A 83 -13.57 -5.92 -6.75
C GLY A 83 -12.05 -5.93 -6.86
N VAL A 84 -11.43 -7.00 -6.36
CA VAL A 84 -9.98 -7.15 -6.42
C VAL A 84 -9.56 -7.89 -7.69
N HIS A 85 -8.56 -7.35 -8.39
CA HIS A 85 -7.99 -7.92 -9.60
C HIS A 85 -6.50 -8.15 -9.42
N ILE A 86 -6.03 -9.37 -9.68
CA ILE A 86 -4.59 -9.67 -9.66
C ILE A 86 -4.01 -9.32 -11.04
N LEU A 87 -3.01 -8.46 -11.05
CA LEU A 87 -2.38 -7.91 -12.24
C LEU A 87 -0.89 -8.31 -12.29
N PRO A 88 -0.57 -9.51 -12.77
CA PRO A 88 0.82 -9.92 -12.97
C PRO A 88 1.39 -9.28 -14.24
N PRO A 89 2.73 -9.20 -14.38
CA PRO A 89 3.34 -8.86 -15.65
C PRO A 89 2.94 -9.89 -16.72
N TYR A 90 2.74 -9.44 -17.95
CA TYR A 90 2.30 -10.29 -19.05
C TYR A 90 3.15 -10.11 -20.31
N GLN A 91 3.09 -11.09 -21.19
CA GLN A 91 3.73 -11.03 -22.49
C GLN A 91 2.85 -10.24 -23.46
N SER A 92 3.40 -9.13 -23.99
CA SER A 92 2.80 -8.39 -25.10
C SER A 92 3.36 -8.84 -26.44
N ALA A 93 2.83 -8.30 -27.55
CA ALA A 93 3.39 -8.51 -28.88
C ALA A 93 4.86 -8.05 -29.00
N LYS A 94 5.32 -7.17 -28.10
CA LYS A 94 6.71 -6.67 -28.03
C LYS A 94 7.63 -7.52 -27.15
N GLY A 95 7.11 -8.61 -26.55
CA GLY A 95 7.84 -9.50 -25.65
C GLY A 95 7.30 -9.52 -24.23
N ALA A 96 7.86 -10.41 -23.39
CA ALA A 96 7.57 -10.47 -21.97
C ALA A 96 8.49 -9.49 -21.23
N THR A 97 7.91 -8.62 -20.41
CA THR A 97 8.70 -7.70 -19.58
C THR A 97 8.22 -7.73 -18.15
N TRP A 98 9.15 -8.00 -17.23
CA TRP A 98 8.93 -7.80 -15.82
C TRP A 98 8.72 -6.31 -15.53
N PHE A 99 8.02 -5.99 -14.43
CA PHE A 99 7.95 -4.61 -13.97
C PHE A 99 9.36 -4.10 -13.65
N LYS A 100 9.79 -3.06 -14.35
CA LYS A 100 11.14 -2.49 -14.20
C LYS A 100 11.26 -1.66 -12.91
N GLY A 101 10.14 -1.09 -12.46
CA GLY A 101 10.03 -0.25 -11.26
C GLY A 101 8.57 -0.03 -10.90
N THR A 102 8.34 0.74 -9.84
CA THR A 102 7.00 0.99 -9.29
C THR A 102 6.10 1.75 -10.28
N ALA A 103 6.63 2.73 -11.00
CA ALA A 103 5.90 3.48 -12.02
C ALA A 103 5.62 2.62 -13.27
N ASN A 104 6.58 1.79 -13.71
CA ASN A 104 6.39 0.88 -14.84
C ASN A 104 5.31 -0.16 -14.55
N ALA A 105 5.15 -0.62 -13.30
CA ALA A 105 4.08 -1.54 -12.92
C ALA A 105 2.70 -0.93 -13.19
N ILE A 106 2.51 0.36 -12.88
CA ILE A 106 1.27 1.08 -13.17
C ILE A 106 1.13 1.33 -14.67
N TYR A 107 2.23 1.74 -15.34
CA TYR A 107 2.23 1.98 -16.80
C TYR A 107 1.77 0.75 -17.59
N GLN A 108 2.28 -0.44 -17.29
CA GLN A 108 1.87 -1.68 -17.97
C GLN A 108 0.38 -2.01 -17.76
N ASN A 109 -0.25 -1.45 -16.74
CA ASN A 109 -1.64 -1.67 -16.37
C ASN A 109 -2.54 -0.44 -16.62
N ILE A 110 -2.11 0.54 -17.42
CA ILE A 110 -2.92 1.71 -17.82
C ILE A 110 -4.26 1.27 -18.41
N GLY A 111 -4.28 0.21 -19.24
CA GLY A 111 -5.50 -0.31 -19.84
C GLY A 111 -6.52 -0.81 -18.82
N PHE A 112 -6.07 -1.39 -17.70
CA PHE A 112 -6.96 -1.75 -16.60
C PHE A 112 -7.58 -0.52 -15.94
N VAL A 113 -6.79 0.51 -15.69
CA VAL A 113 -7.30 1.76 -15.08
C VAL A 113 -8.26 2.48 -16.05
N ASP A 114 -7.90 2.57 -17.33
CA ASP A 114 -8.70 3.23 -18.36
C ASP A 114 -10.07 2.56 -18.57
N MET A 115 -10.21 1.24 -18.30
CA MET A 115 -11.53 0.55 -18.36
C MET A 115 -12.56 1.14 -17.38
N TYR A 116 -12.12 1.66 -16.25
CA TYR A 116 -12.98 2.27 -15.24
C TYR A 116 -13.10 3.79 -15.38
N ASP A 117 -12.29 4.42 -16.24
CA ASP A 117 -12.23 5.88 -16.48
C ASP A 117 -12.33 6.69 -15.19
N PRO A 118 -11.45 6.45 -14.20
CA PRO A 118 -11.54 7.12 -12.91
C PRO A 118 -11.08 8.58 -13.00
N ASP A 119 -11.57 9.40 -12.09
CA ASP A 119 -11.03 10.75 -11.93
C ASP A 119 -9.71 10.71 -11.14
N TYR A 120 -9.60 9.78 -10.17
CA TYR A 120 -8.46 9.64 -9.27
C TYR A 120 -7.97 8.21 -9.19
N VAL A 121 -6.67 8.04 -8.94
CA VAL A 121 -6.05 6.74 -8.65
C VAL A 121 -5.28 6.83 -7.35
N LEU A 122 -5.55 5.88 -6.45
CA LEU A 122 -4.84 5.68 -5.21
C LEU A 122 -3.73 4.64 -5.44
N ILE A 123 -2.48 5.03 -5.26
CA ILE A 123 -1.33 4.12 -5.33
C ILE A 123 -0.94 3.74 -3.91
N LEU A 124 -0.82 2.44 -3.65
CA LEU A 124 -0.56 1.88 -2.33
C LEU A 124 0.67 0.99 -2.34
N SER A 125 1.48 1.05 -1.28
CA SER A 125 2.48 0.03 -0.98
C SER A 125 1.83 -1.13 -0.21
N GLY A 126 2.14 -2.36 -0.62
CA GLY A 126 1.58 -3.59 -0.03
C GLY A 126 2.42 -4.15 1.12
N ASP A 127 3.27 -3.36 1.76
CA ASP A 127 4.30 -3.83 2.68
C ASP A 127 4.37 -3.06 4.03
N HIS A 128 3.30 -2.34 4.37
CA HIS A 128 3.19 -1.55 5.58
C HIS A 128 2.03 -2.01 6.48
N ILE A 129 2.18 -1.79 7.77
CA ILE A 129 1.15 -2.05 8.79
C ILE A 129 0.61 -0.70 9.28
N TYR A 130 -0.68 -0.45 9.06
CA TYR A 130 -1.35 0.80 9.43
C TYR A 130 -2.87 0.71 9.25
N LYS A 131 -3.60 1.63 9.86
CA LYS A 131 -5.05 1.84 9.65
C LYS A 131 -5.24 3.27 9.16
N MET A 132 -5.84 3.44 7.98
CA MET A 132 -5.98 4.76 7.36
C MET A 132 -7.27 4.87 6.55
N ASP A 133 -7.97 5.98 6.71
CA ASP A 133 -9.11 6.36 5.89
C ASP A 133 -8.63 7.06 4.60
N TYR A 134 -8.66 6.30 3.50
CA TYR A 134 -8.31 6.85 2.18
C TYR A 134 -9.38 7.79 1.63
N ALA A 135 -10.64 7.68 2.07
CA ALA A 135 -11.69 8.62 1.65
C ALA A 135 -11.40 10.02 2.21
N ALA A 136 -10.90 10.12 3.44
CA ALA A 136 -10.46 11.39 4.02
C ALA A 136 -9.29 12.01 3.24
N MET A 137 -8.30 11.20 2.84
CA MET A 137 -7.19 11.64 1.99
C MET A 137 -7.66 12.09 0.60
N LEU A 138 -8.58 11.35 -0.03
CA LEU A 138 -9.19 11.73 -1.31
C LEU A 138 -9.98 13.04 -1.20
N ALA A 139 -10.75 13.21 -0.11
CA ALA A 139 -11.47 14.45 0.14
C ALA A 139 -10.53 15.66 0.31
N HIS A 140 -9.39 15.45 0.99
CA HIS A 140 -8.32 16.47 1.06
C HIS A 140 -7.78 16.81 -0.33
N HIS A 141 -7.40 15.80 -1.12
CA HIS A 141 -6.90 15.98 -2.50
C HIS A 141 -7.84 16.83 -3.34
N LYS A 142 -9.14 16.52 -3.30
CA LYS A 142 -10.20 17.26 -4.01
C LYS A 142 -10.33 18.70 -3.50
N ARG A 143 -10.33 18.89 -2.17
CA ARG A 143 -10.48 20.21 -1.55
C ARG A 143 -9.36 21.16 -1.92
N VAL A 144 -8.13 20.67 -1.96
CA VAL A 144 -6.97 21.51 -2.29
C VAL A 144 -6.71 21.57 -3.80
N HIS A 145 -7.50 20.87 -4.62
CA HIS A 145 -7.32 20.77 -6.07
C HIS A 145 -5.88 20.38 -6.45
N ALA A 146 -5.34 19.36 -5.77
CA ALA A 146 -4.01 18.87 -6.06
C ALA A 146 -3.99 17.98 -7.32
N ASP A 147 -2.84 17.92 -7.99
CA ASP A 147 -2.56 16.93 -9.05
C ASP A 147 -2.00 15.64 -8.45
N CYS A 148 -1.28 15.77 -7.31
CA CYS A 148 -0.79 14.68 -6.49
C CYS A 148 -0.92 15.03 -5.01
N THR A 149 -1.41 14.09 -4.20
CA THR A 149 -1.37 14.17 -2.74
C THR A 149 -0.58 12.98 -2.21
N ILE A 150 0.35 13.23 -1.31
CA ILE A 150 1.23 12.22 -0.72
C ILE A 150 0.93 12.13 0.77
N ALA A 151 0.60 10.92 1.25
CA ALA A 151 0.50 10.69 2.69
C ALA A 151 1.89 10.73 3.33
N VAL A 152 2.01 11.52 4.37
CA VAL A 152 3.27 11.77 5.07
C VAL A 152 3.09 11.63 6.58
N MET A 153 4.18 11.27 7.25
CA MET A 153 4.24 11.18 8.70
C MET A 153 5.59 11.66 9.20
N GLU A 154 5.62 12.25 10.38
CA GLU A 154 6.88 12.59 11.04
C GLU A 154 7.53 11.33 11.60
N VAL A 155 8.77 11.10 11.23
CA VAL A 155 9.59 9.99 11.73
C VAL A 155 10.75 10.51 12.58
N PRO A 156 11.35 9.67 13.45
CA PRO A 156 12.59 10.03 14.13
C PRO A 156 13.68 10.45 13.12
N TRP A 157 14.47 11.49 13.48
CA TRP A 157 15.48 12.05 12.58
C TRP A 157 16.55 11.05 12.13
N ASP A 158 16.89 10.09 12.98
CA ASP A 158 17.84 9.01 12.69
C ASP A 158 17.30 7.99 11.69
N GLU A 159 15.99 7.88 11.56
CA GLU A 159 15.32 7.02 10.57
C GLU A 159 15.01 7.73 9.24
N ALA A 160 14.99 9.07 9.22
CA ALA A 160 14.53 9.84 8.08
C ALA A 160 15.27 9.51 6.76
N SER A 161 16.56 9.17 6.84
CA SER A 161 17.38 8.79 5.66
C SER A 161 16.93 7.49 4.97
N ARG A 162 16.01 6.73 5.58
CA ARG A 162 15.47 5.48 5.01
C ARG A 162 14.32 5.71 4.05
N PHE A 163 13.69 6.88 4.09
CA PHE A 163 12.45 7.22 3.40
C PHE A 163 12.64 8.33 2.36
N GLY A 164 11.67 8.49 1.48
CA GLY A 164 11.50 9.70 0.72
C GLY A 164 11.05 10.83 1.64
N ILE A 165 11.77 11.93 1.67
CA ILE A 165 11.55 13.04 2.60
C ILE A 165 10.94 14.22 1.85
N MET A 166 9.94 14.85 2.46
CA MET A 166 9.23 16.01 1.93
C MET A 166 9.58 17.27 2.69
N ASN A 167 9.81 18.34 1.94
CA ASN A 167 9.76 19.70 2.45
C ASN A 167 8.45 20.34 1.99
N VAL A 168 7.75 20.97 2.92
CA VAL A 168 6.44 21.59 2.68
C VAL A 168 6.47 23.05 3.13
N ASP A 169 5.57 23.85 2.55
CA ASP A 169 5.29 25.21 3.03
C ASP A 169 4.26 25.21 4.18
N GLY A 170 3.83 26.41 4.60
CA GLY A 170 2.87 26.57 5.70
C GLY A 170 1.44 26.06 5.39
N GLU A 171 1.15 25.70 4.14
CA GLU A 171 -0.14 25.17 3.67
C GLU A 171 -0.05 23.68 3.29
N ASP A 172 1.02 22.98 3.70
CA ASP A 172 1.33 21.60 3.34
C ASP A 172 1.47 21.36 1.82
N THR A 173 1.81 22.42 1.04
CA THR A 173 2.22 22.27 -0.35
C THR A 173 3.64 21.72 -0.40
N ILE A 174 3.85 20.65 -1.17
CA ILE A 174 5.18 20.03 -1.29
C ILE A 174 6.06 20.92 -2.18
N THR A 175 7.14 21.41 -1.62
CA THR A 175 8.11 22.29 -2.31
C THR A 175 9.35 21.54 -2.79
N GLU A 176 9.72 20.45 -2.09
CA GLU A 176 10.88 19.64 -2.41
C GLU A 176 10.64 18.19 -1.99
N PHE A 177 11.19 17.26 -2.76
CA PHE A 177 11.20 15.82 -2.46
C PHE A 177 12.61 15.27 -2.59
N GLU A 178 13.09 14.55 -1.59
CA GLU A 178 14.40 13.92 -1.56
C GLU A 178 14.26 12.41 -1.32
N GLU A 179 14.61 11.58 -2.30
CA GLU A 179 14.56 10.11 -2.14
C GLU A 179 15.76 9.63 -1.35
N LYS A 180 15.53 9.17 -0.12
CA LYS A 180 16.53 8.60 0.81
C LYS A 180 17.79 9.46 0.95
N PRO A 181 17.64 10.72 1.39
CA PRO A 181 18.76 11.64 1.51
C PRO A 181 19.73 11.20 2.63
N LYS A 182 21.03 11.36 2.41
CA LYS A 182 22.04 11.09 3.45
C LYS A 182 21.96 12.09 4.61
N GLN A 183 21.52 13.29 4.34
CA GLN A 183 21.34 14.38 5.31
C GLN A 183 19.97 15.01 5.06
N PRO A 184 18.91 14.47 5.65
CA PRO A 184 17.56 14.97 5.44
C PRO A 184 17.39 16.37 6.02
N ARG A 185 16.70 17.26 5.28
CA ARG A 185 16.36 18.63 5.73
C ARG A 185 15.05 18.67 6.53
N SER A 186 14.26 17.61 6.45
CA SER A 186 13.00 17.41 7.16
C SER A 186 12.92 15.97 7.64
N ASN A 187 12.06 15.70 8.60
CA ASN A 187 11.71 14.35 9.03
C ASN A 187 10.31 13.92 8.59
N LEU A 188 9.72 14.66 7.63
CA LEU A 188 8.41 14.35 7.08
C LEU A 188 8.56 13.29 5.99
N ALA A 189 8.32 12.04 6.36
CA ALA A 189 8.55 10.88 5.50
C ALA A 189 7.32 10.53 4.67
N SER A 190 7.54 10.16 3.40
CA SER A 190 6.52 9.56 2.55
C SER A 190 6.14 8.17 3.05
N MET A 191 4.84 7.94 3.17
CA MET A 191 4.31 6.61 3.51
C MET A 191 4.20 5.68 2.28
N GLY A 192 4.57 6.14 1.07
CA GLY A 192 4.35 5.34 -0.15
C GLY A 192 2.87 5.20 -0.53
N ILE A 193 2.05 6.14 -0.10
CA ILE A 193 0.62 6.21 -0.36
C ILE A 193 0.35 7.51 -1.09
N TYR A 194 -0.20 7.42 -2.30
CA TYR A 194 -0.38 8.56 -3.18
C TYR A 194 -1.79 8.60 -3.76
N VAL A 195 -2.41 9.78 -3.81
CA VAL A 195 -3.60 10.04 -4.63
C VAL A 195 -3.18 10.92 -5.80
N PHE A 196 -3.47 10.49 -7.01
CA PHE A 196 -3.21 11.24 -8.24
C PHE A 196 -4.49 11.51 -9.01
N SER A 197 -4.57 12.68 -9.63
CA SER A 197 -5.48 12.93 -10.73
C SER A 197 -5.09 12.02 -11.91
N TRP A 198 -5.97 11.07 -12.33
CA TRP A 198 -5.60 10.02 -13.27
C TRP A 198 -5.03 10.56 -14.59
N LYS A 199 -5.69 11.56 -15.17
CA LYS A 199 -5.24 12.15 -16.45
C LYS A 199 -3.81 12.67 -16.39
N LYS A 200 -3.43 13.25 -15.24
CA LYS A 200 -2.07 13.75 -15.02
C LYS A 200 -1.10 12.58 -14.89
N LEU A 201 -1.35 11.67 -13.95
CA LEU A 201 -0.47 10.52 -13.73
C LEU A 201 -0.25 9.73 -15.02
N ARG A 202 -1.32 9.47 -15.78
CA ARG A 202 -1.25 8.74 -17.05
C ARG A 202 -0.28 9.37 -18.04
N ALA A 203 -0.28 10.70 -18.18
CA ALA A 203 0.63 11.42 -19.04
C ALA A 203 2.10 11.27 -18.59
N TYR A 204 2.36 11.40 -17.29
CA TYR A 204 3.70 11.23 -16.73
C TYR A 204 4.21 9.79 -16.86
N LEU A 205 3.37 8.78 -16.66
CA LEU A 205 3.74 7.38 -16.84
C LEU A 205 4.16 7.06 -18.28
N ILE A 206 3.43 7.62 -19.25
CA ILE A 206 3.76 7.44 -20.68
C ILE A 206 5.07 8.16 -21.02
N ALA A 207 5.27 9.36 -20.50
CA ALA A 207 6.52 10.11 -20.72
C ALA A 207 7.72 9.40 -20.09
N ASP A 208 7.56 8.89 -18.87
CA ASP A 208 8.59 8.18 -18.11
C ASP A 208 9.02 6.87 -18.80
N GLU A 209 8.09 6.08 -19.34
CA GLU A 209 8.43 4.85 -20.08
C GLU A 209 9.20 5.12 -21.38
N ASN A 210 9.00 6.30 -21.99
CA ASN A 210 9.72 6.73 -23.20
C ASN A 210 11.09 7.34 -22.89
N ASP A 211 11.40 7.61 -21.62
CA ASP A 211 12.71 8.10 -21.19
C ASP A 211 13.65 6.91 -20.91
N ALA A 212 14.63 6.71 -21.79
CA ALA A 212 15.63 5.65 -21.64
C ALA A 212 16.53 5.82 -20.41
N GLY A 213 16.59 7.00 -19.80
CA GLY A 213 17.35 7.29 -18.58
C GLY A 213 16.55 7.05 -17.31
N SER A 214 15.23 6.80 -17.40
CA SER A 214 14.39 6.59 -16.25
C SER A 214 14.64 5.23 -15.58
N SER A 215 14.54 5.20 -14.25
CA SER A 215 14.47 3.97 -13.45
C SER A 215 13.03 3.48 -13.27
N ASN A 216 12.05 4.17 -13.85
CA ASN A 216 10.61 3.86 -13.79
C ASN A 216 10.08 3.75 -12.34
N ASP A 217 10.48 4.68 -11.49
CA ASP A 217 10.17 4.71 -10.07
C ASP A 217 9.41 5.98 -9.69
N PHE A 218 8.41 5.87 -8.79
CA PHE A 218 7.64 7.05 -8.37
C PHE A 218 8.51 8.08 -7.67
N GLY A 219 9.33 7.67 -6.72
CA GLY A 219 10.17 8.59 -5.93
C GLY A 219 11.31 9.20 -6.73
N LYS A 220 11.91 8.45 -7.65
CA LYS A 220 13.07 8.92 -8.42
C LYS A 220 12.71 9.68 -9.69
N ASN A 221 11.57 9.37 -10.29
CA ASN A 221 11.21 9.87 -11.61
C ASN A 221 9.88 10.64 -11.61
N ILE A 222 8.75 10.02 -11.26
CA ILE A 222 7.42 10.63 -11.42
C ILE A 222 7.25 11.85 -10.52
N ILE A 223 7.50 11.72 -9.22
CA ILE A 223 7.31 12.80 -8.25
C ILE A 223 8.23 13.99 -8.56
N PRO A 224 9.55 13.80 -8.79
CA PRO A 224 10.41 14.90 -9.19
C PRO A 224 10.02 15.55 -10.51
N ALA A 225 9.57 14.77 -11.51
CA ALA A 225 9.12 15.31 -12.79
C ALA A 225 7.88 16.20 -12.62
N MET A 226 6.91 15.79 -11.80
CA MET A 226 5.71 16.59 -11.50
C MET A 226 6.06 17.87 -10.75
N LEU A 227 6.94 17.80 -9.75
CA LEU A 227 7.42 18.98 -9.01
C LEU A 227 8.12 19.98 -9.94
N ASN A 228 9.04 19.50 -10.79
CA ASN A 228 9.79 20.35 -11.74
C ASN A 228 8.87 20.98 -12.79
N ALA A 229 7.76 20.34 -13.13
CA ALA A 229 6.75 20.89 -14.04
C ALA A 229 5.81 21.90 -13.36
N GLY A 230 5.93 22.10 -12.04
CA GLY A 230 5.08 23.00 -11.28
C GLY A 230 3.66 22.47 -11.04
N GLU A 231 3.47 21.15 -11.08
CA GLU A 231 2.19 20.54 -10.74
C GLU A 231 1.88 20.75 -9.24
N LYS A 232 0.59 20.90 -8.91
CA LYS A 232 0.17 21.15 -7.54
C LYS A 232 0.24 19.89 -6.71
N MET A 233 1.21 19.82 -5.81
CA MET A 233 1.44 18.67 -4.94
C MET A 233 1.20 19.03 -3.48
N SER A 234 0.44 18.21 -2.76
CA SER A 234 0.07 18.44 -1.35
C SER A 234 0.49 17.27 -0.47
N ALA A 235 0.96 17.57 0.74
CA ALA A 235 1.17 16.58 1.77
C ALA A 235 -0.13 16.38 2.57
N TYR A 236 -0.48 15.12 2.83
CA TYR A 236 -1.54 14.74 3.75
C TYR A 236 -0.91 14.15 5.00
N ARG A 237 -0.95 14.91 6.10
CA ARG A 237 -0.37 14.47 7.37
C ARG A 237 -1.22 13.38 7.97
N PHE A 238 -0.63 12.20 8.09
CA PHE A 238 -1.25 11.05 8.74
C PHE A 238 -0.91 11.04 10.23
N GLU A 239 -1.92 10.84 11.05
CA GLU A 239 -1.81 10.62 12.48
C GLU A 239 -2.27 9.21 12.81
N GLY A 240 -1.43 8.41 13.42
CA GLY A 240 -1.74 7.04 13.78
C GLY A 240 -0.54 6.10 13.72
N TYR A 241 -0.79 4.83 13.96
CA TYR A 241 0.26 3.81 13.86
C TYR A 241 0.58 3.52 12.39
N TRP A 242 1.83 3.61 12.04
CA TRP A 242 2.37 3.18 10.76
C TRP A 242 3.76 2.59 10.93
N LYS A 243 4.03 1.46 10.27
CA LYS A 243 5.34 0.83 10.30
C LYS A 243 5.65 0.15 8.97
N ASP A 244 6.79 0.51 8.36
CA ASP A 244 7.39 -0.26 7.26
C ASP A 244 8.04 -1.52 7.84
N VAL A 245 7.46 -2.67 7.55
CA VAL A 245 7.95 -3.97 8.01
C VAL A 245 8.91 -4.58 6.97
N GLY A 246 9.84 -3.78 6.48
CA GLY A 246 10.80 -4.15 5.44
C GLY A 246 12.02 -4.95 5.90
N THR A 247 12.26 -5.08 7.19
CA THR A 247 13.37 -5.85 7.79
C THR A 247 12.84 -6.79 8.87
N LEU A 248 13.62 -7.81 9.25
CA LEU A 248 13.25 -8.71 10.35
C LEU A 248 13.03 -7.96 11.65
N ASP A 249 13.89 -7.01 11.97
CA ASP A 249 13.79 -6.21 13.19
C ASP A 249 12.51 -5.38 13.19
N SER A 250 12.21 -4.68 12.09
CA SER A 250 10.98 -3.86 12.01
C SER A 250 9.71 -4.71 12.02
N LEU A 251 9.74 -5.91 11.44
CA LEU A 251 8.62 -6.86 11.52
C LEU A 251 8.45 -7.40 12.95
N TRP A 252 9.55 -7.72 13.61
CA TRP A 252 9.54 -8.16 15.01
C TRP A 252 8.98 -7.06 15.92
N ASP A 253 9.51 -5.84 15.82
CA ASP A 253 9.05 -4.70 16.61
C ASP A 253 7.57 -4.43 16.40
N ALA A 254 7.09 -4.48 15.14
CA ALA A 254 5.67 -4.29 14.85
C ALA A 254 4.78 -5.37 15.50
N ASN A 255 5.25 -6.63 15.61
CA ASN A 255 4.54 -7.68 16.33
C ASN A 255 4.59 -7.44 17.85
N MET A 256 5.71 -6.93 18.39
CA MET A 256 5.84 -6.60 19.81
C MET A 256 4.98 -5.38 20.19
N ASP A 257 4.86 -4.40 19.31
CA ASP A 257 3.99 -3.24 19.50
C ASP A 257 2.53 -3.64 19.77
N MET A 258 2.07 -4.76 19.18
CA MET A 258 0.71 -5.28 19.44
C MET A 258 0.50 -5.76 20.87
N LEU A 259 1.56 -6.16 21.56
CA LEU A 259 1.52 -6.60 22.96
C LEU A 259 1.65 -5.43 23.93
N ALA A 260 2.13 -4.29 23.45
CA ALA A 260 2.33 -3.09 24.26
C ALA A 260 1.01 -2.33 24.45
N GLN A 261 0.70 -1.97 25.70
CA GLN A 261 -0.44 -1.10 25.98
C GLN A 261 -0.16 0.30 25.40
N GLY A 262 -1.08 0.81 24.58
CA GLY A 262 -0.97 2.17 24.02
C GLY A 262 -0.12 2.28 22.74
N SER A 263 0.15 1.18 22.04
CA SER A 263 0.88 1.18 20.76
C SER A 263 0.20 1.97 19.62
N GLY A 264 -1.07 2.34 19.78
CA GLY A 264 -1.87 3.00 18.75
C GLY A 264 -2.44 2.05 17.68
N LEU A 265 -2.01 0.78 17.65
CA LEU A 265 -2.56 -0.24 16.74
C LEU A 265 -3.59 -1.11 17.46
N ASN A 266 -4.88 -0.75 17.35
CA ASN A 266 -5.97 -1.57 17.89
C ASN A 266 -6.55 -2.45 16.77
N LEU A 267 -6.26 -3.74 16.79
CA LEU A 267 -6.80 -4.73 15.83
C LEU A 267 -8.17 -5.29 16.22
N LEU A 268 -8.65 -4.98 17.43
CA LEU A 268 -9.99 -5.34 17.92
C LEU A 268 -11.02 -4.22 17.71
N ASP A 269 -10.63 -3.14 17.06
CA ASP A 269 -11.47 -2.00 16.73
C ASP A 269 -12.60 -2.43 15.80
N LYS A 270 -13.84 -2.21 16.23
CA LYS A 270 -15.04 -2.58 15.46
C LYS A 270 -15.44 -1.50 14.46
N ASP A 271 -15.00 -0.27 14.67
CA ASP A 271 -15.33 0.85 13.79
C ASP A 271 -14.41 0.88 12.56
N TRP A 272 -13.19 0.32 12.70
CA TRP A 272 -12.23 0.14 11.59
C TRP A 272 -11.60 -1.25 11.65
N PRO A 273 -12.35 -2.31 11.31
CA PRO A 273 -11.85 -3.68 11.38
C PRO A 273 -10.79 -3.94 10.30
N ILE A 274 -9.79 -4.75 10.66
CA ILE A 274 -8.91 -5.36 9.68
C ILE A 274 -9.46 -6.74 9.38
N TYR A 275 -9.86 -6.95 8.13
CA TYR A 275 -10.37 -8.22 7.62
C TYR A 275 -9.21 -9.13 7.24
N ALA A 276 -9.40 -10.42 7.37
CA ALA A 276 -8.45 -11.43 6.95
C ALA A 276 -9.18 -12.67 6.44
N ARG A 277 -8.51 -13.46 5.62
CA ARG A 277 -9.03 -14.76 5.24
C ARG A 277 -9.10 -15.66 6.48
N ALA A 278 -10.27 -16.26 6.73
CA ALA A 278 -10.42 -17.24 7.79
C ALA A 278 -9.54 -18.46 7.47
N GLU A 279 -8.49 -18.65 8.24
CA GLU A 279 -7.72 -19.89 8.29
C GLU A 279 -8.18 -20.66 9.52
N SER A 280 -7.94 -21.99 9.55
CA SER A 280 -8.28 -22.81 10.72
C SER A 280 -7.44 -22.34 11.91
N GLU A 281 -8.04 -21.53 12.77
CA GLU A 281 -7.39 -21.07 14.00
C GLU A 281 -7.50 -22.15 15.09
N PRO A 282 -6.45 -22.35 15.92
CA PRO A 282 -6.57 -23.15 17.11
C PRO A 282 -7.66 -22.58 18.01
N VAL A 283 -8.62 -23.40 18.37
CA VAL A 283 -9.69 -22.99 19.29
C VAL A 283 -9.16 -22.99 20.71
N SER A 284 -9.16 -21.82 21.35
CA SER A 284 -8.81 -21.68 22.79
C SER A 284 -10.06 -21.47 23.60
N TYR A 285 -10.34 -22.41 24.53
CA TYR A 285 -11.45 -22.29 25.45
C TYR A 285 -10.94 -21.79 26.81
N THR A 286 -11.51 -20.71 27.31
CA THR A 286 -11.22 -20.23 28.67
C THR A 286 -11.80 -21.13 29.76
N HIS A 287 -12.74 -21.99 29.39
CA HIS A 287 -13.37 -22.96 30.28
C HIS A 287 -13.41 -24.32 29.58
N LEU A 288 -12.43 -25.17 29.87
CA LEU A 288 -12.43 -26.59 29.54
C LEU A 288 -13.19 -27.32 30.67
N THR A 289 -14.46 -27.53 30.47
CA THR A 289 -15.16 -28.59 31.24
C THR A 289 -14.93 -29.89 30.53
N LEU A 290 -14.02 -30.69 31.02
CA LEU A 290 -13.98 -32.12 30.67
C LEU A 290 -15.32 -32.73 31.09
N PRO A 291 -16.04 -33.47 30.21
CA PRO A 291 -17.16 -34.23 30.61
C PRO A 291 -16.64 -35.27 31.62
N THR A 292 -16.90 -35.03 32.89
CA THR A 292 -16.72 -36.03 33.90
C THR A 292 -17.81 -37.07 33.71
N LYS A 293 -17.48 -38.15 33.02
CA LYS A 293 -18.31 -39.34 33.03
C LYS A 293 -18.12 -39.98 34.39
N LEU A 294 -19.05 -39.71 35.30
CA LEU A 294 -19.22 -40.54 36.48
C LEU A 294 -19.83 -41.88 36.01
N GLU A 295 -18.96 -42.85 35.80
CA GLU A 295 -19.44 -44.24 35.76
C GLU A 295 -19.49 -44.74 37.17
N VAL A 296 -20.69 -45.08 37.62
CA VAL A 296 -20.96 -45.90 38.77
C VAL A 296 -20.96 -47.35 38.30
#